data_decdb3bab723b090f476416cefed9109
#
_entry.id   decdb3bab723b090f476416cefed9109
#
_cell.length_a   1.000
_cell.length_b   1.000
_cell.length_c   1.000
_cell.angle_alpha   90.00
_cell.angle_beta   90.00
_cell.angle_gamma   90.00
#
_symmetry.space_group_name_H-M   'P 1'
#
loop_
_entity.id
_entity.type
_entity.pdbx_description
1 polymer ?
#
loop_
_entity_poly.entity_id
_entity_poly.type
_entity_poly.pdbx_seq_one_letter_code
_entity_poly.pdbx_strand_id
1 'polypeptide(L)'
;DTDGMRTDVLDLVRELQVPVVRYPGGNFVSGYHWEDGVGPKDLRPARPDPAWQVIETNAFGLNEFVTWAQKADTEVMMAVNLGTRGPEDAKNLLEYCNFEGGTYFSDLRKKHGYEKPHRIKLWCLGNEMDGPWQIGHKTAVEYGRTAEETGRMMKMLDPSIEPVACGSSNLEMPTFGSWEEIVLDLCYDQVDYL
;
A
#
# COMPACT_ATOMS: atom_id res chain seq x y z
N ASP A 1 -5.76 15.81 -18.52
CA ASP A 1 -6.53 16.81 -17.78
C ASP A 1 -5.61 17.78 -17.05
N THR A 2 -6.14 18.65 -16.21
CA THR A 2 -5.38 19.66 -15.45
C THR A 2 -4.41 19.08 -14.44
N ASP A 3 -4.61 17.82 -14.01
CA ASP A 3 -3.74 17.12 -13.07
C ASP A 3 -2.68 16.25 -13.78
N GLY A 4 -2.56 16.37 -15.11
CA GLY A 4 -1.61 15.63 -15.92
C GLY A 4 -2.00 14.19 -16.23
N MET A 5 -3.27 13.83 -16.00
CA MET A 5 -3.78 12.48 -16.27
C MET A 5 -4.33 12.39 -17.69
N ARG A 6 -4.09 11.26 -18.34
CA ARG A 6 -4.64 10.98 -19.67
C ARG A 6 -6.16 10.72 -19.56
N THR A 7 -6.96 11.58 -20.16
CA THR A 7 -8.44 11.46 -20.13
C THR A 7 -8.94 10.25 -20.88
N ASP A 8 -8.32 9.93 -22.03
CA ASP A 8 -8.64 8.73 -22.81
C ASP A 8 -8.46 7.42 -22.02
N VAL A 9 -7.41 7.35 -21.17
CA VAL A 9 -7.18 6.20 -20.29
C VAL A 9 -8.21 6.17 -19.16
N LEU A 10 -8.51 7.31 -18.55
CA LEU A 10 -9.53 7.40 -17.50
C LEU A 10 -10.90 6.93 -18.00
N ASP A 11 -11.26 7.33 -19.22
CA ASP A 11 -12.55 6.97 -19.83
C ASP A 11 -12.62 5.44 -20.08
N LEU A 12 -11.53 4.81 -20.52
CA LEU A 12 -11.45 3.36 -20.68
C LEU A 12 -11.55 2.62 -19.33
N VAL A 13 -10.89 3.12 -18.29
CA VAL A 13 -10.99 2.52 -16.94
C VAL A 13 -12.42 2.60 -16.40
N ARG A 14 -13.11 3.74 -16.62
CA ARG A 14 -14.53 3.87 -16.25
C ARG A 14 -15.44 2.93 -17.05
N GLU A 15 -15.20 2.79 -18.35
CA GLU A 15 -15.95 1.86 -19.21
C GLU A 15 -15.79 0.42 -18.74
N LEU A 16 -14.58 0.03 -18.28
CA LEU A 16 -14.32 -1.29 -17.70
C LEU A 16 -14.98 -1.50 -16.33
N GLN A 17 -15.47 -0.43 -15.69
CA GLN A 17 -16.07 -0.48 -14.35
C GLN A 17 -15.16 -1.19 -13.32
N VAL A 18 -13.88 -0.82 -13.31
CA VAL A 18 -12.89 -1.43 -12.41
C VAL A 18 -13.25 -1.12 -10.95
N PRO A 19 -13.58 -2.13 -10.13
CA PRO A 19 -14.07 -1.88 -8.77
C PRO A 19 -13.00 -1.39 -7.81
N VAL A 20 -11.76 -1.85 -7.96
CA VAL A 20 -10.64 -1.54 -7.07
C VAL A 20 -9.31 -1.57 -7.81
N VAL A 21 -8.39 -0.68 -7.44
CA VAL A 21 -7.00 -0.67 -7.93
C VAL A 21 -6.03 -0.61 -6.76
N ARG A 22 -5.03 -1.49 -6.77
CA ARG A 22 -3.98 -1.56 -5.75
C ARG A 22 -2.82 -0.62 -6.08
N TYR A 23 -2.33 0.11 -5.06
CA TYR A 23 -1.19 1.02 -5.14
C TYR A 23 -0.38 1.01 -3.82
N PRO A 24 0.97 1.20 -3.87
CA PRO A 24 1.80 0.92 -5.03
C PRO A 24 1.83 -0.59 -5.33
N GLY A 25 2.26 -0.97 -6.55
CA GLY A 25 2.22 -2.36 -6.98
C GLY A 25 3.58 -3.06 -6.99
N GLY A 26 3.53 -4.38 -7.00
CA GLY A 26 4.67 -5.25 -7.22
C GLY A 26 5.79 -5.14 -6.19
N ASN A 27 6.98 -5.58 -6.59
CA ASN A 27 8.20 -5.55 -5.77
C ASN A 27 8.61 -4.12 -5.36
N PHE A 28 8.17 -3.10 -6.08
CA PHE A 28 8.42 -1.69 -5.76
C PHE A 28 8.03 -1.33 -4.33
N VAL A 29 6.83 -1.75 -3.85
CA VAL A 29 6.36 -1.38 -2.51
C VAL A 29 7.31 -1.83 -1.40
N SER A 30 7.99 -2.96 -1.58
CA SER A 30 8.86 -3.55 -0.55
C SER A 30 10.16 -2.79 -0.31
N GLY A 31 10.52 -1.88 -1.22
CA GLY A 31 11.65 -0.95 -1.06
C GLY A 31 11.24 0.51 -0.93
N TYR A 32 9.95 0.81 -1.03
CA TYR A 32 9.43 2.17 -1.17
C TYR A 32 9.25 2.90 0.17
N HIS A 33 9.61 4.17 0.15
CA HIS A 33 9.32 5.13 1.21
C HIS A 33 8.18 6.03 0.76
N TRP A 34 6.98 5.82 1.27
CA TRP A 34 5.78 6.55 0.85
C TRP A 34 5.89 8.07 1.05
N GLU A 35 6.69 8.50 2.02
CA GLU A 35 6.94 9.92 2.32
C GLU A 35 7.62 10.63 1.14
N ASP A 36 8.43 9.91 0.36
CA ASP A 36 9.08 10.45 -0.83
C ASP A 36 8.07 10.80 -1.95
N GLY A 37 6.90 10.16 -1.95
CA GLY A 37 5.84 10.32 -2.94
C GLY A 37 4.74 11.32 -2.57
N VAL A 38 4.90 12.10 -1.49
CA VAL A 38 3.90 13.09 -1.06
C VAL A 38 4.49 14.50 -0.97
N GLY A 39 3.63 15.52 -0.89
CA GLY A 39 4.04 16.92 -0.86
C GLY A 39 4.37 17.50 -2.24
N PRO A 40 5.01 18.69 -2.30
CA PRO A 40 5.36 19.36 -3.56
C PRO A 40 6.28 18.51 -4.43
N LYS A 41 5.92 18.34 -5.70
CA LYS A 41 6.65 17.43 -6.62
C LYS A 41 8.10 17.81 -6.84
N ASP A 42 8.41 19.09 -6.84
CA ASP A 42 9.76 19.66 -7.01
C ASP A 42 10.67 19.44 -5.80
N LEU A 43 10.11 19.07 -4.66
CA LEU A 43 10.85 18.75 -3.43
C LEU A 43 10.99 17.23 -3.20
N ARG A 44 10.36 16.39 -4.01
CA ARG A 44 10.43 14.93 -3.85
C ARG A 44 11.79 14.40 -4.32
N PRO A 45 12.43 13.52 -3.53
CA PRO A 45 13.73 12.96 -3.91
C PRO A 45 13.59 11.95 -5.05
N ALA A 46 14.54 11.96 -5.97
CA ALA A 46 14.73 10.83 -6.88
C ALA A 46 15.49 9.71 -6.15
N ARG A 47 15.06 8.47 -6.30
CA ARG A 47 15.65 7.29 -5.65
C ARG A 47 15.99 6.21 -6.69
N PRO A 48 17.10 5.48 -6.53
CA PRO A 48 17.28 4.25 -7.27
C PRO A 48 16.24 3.23 -6.80
N ASP A 49 15.50 2.64 -7.74
CA ASP A 49 14.61 1.51 -7.48
C ASP A 49 15.36 0.19 -7.77
N PRO A 50 15.71 -0.59 -6.73
CA PRO A 50 16.45 -1.84 -6.94
C PRO A 50 15.59 -2.95 -7.54
N ALA A 51 14.27 -2.89 -7.42
CA ALA A 51 13.36 -3.89 -7.99
C ALA A 51 13.35 -3.84 -9.52
N TRP A 52 13.29 -2.63 -10.09
CA TRP A 52 13.15 -2.42 -11.53
C TRP A 52 14.42 -1.82 -12.19
N GLN A 53 15.47 -1.54 -11.39
CA GLN A 53 16.75 -0.98 -11.84
C GLN A 53 16.59 0.34 -12.62
N VAL A 54 15.70 1.19 -12.14
CA VAL A 54 15.42 2.52 -12.69
C VAL A 54 15.59 3.59 -11.62
N ILE A 55 15.56 4.85 -12.05
CA ILE A 55 15.46 5.98 -11.12
C ILE A 55 13.97 6.32 -10.97
N GLU A 56 13.44 6.13 -9.77
CA GLU A 56 12.11 6.60 -9.39
C GLU A 56 12.17 8.09 -9.06
N THR A 57 11.38 8.88 -9.76
CA THR A 57 11.37 10.34 -9.60
C THR A 57 10.36 10.82 -8.56
N ASN A 58 9.48 9.94 -8.11
CA ASN A 58 8.37 10.25 -7.22
C ASN A 58 7.41 11.34 -7.75
N ALA A 59 7.43 11.59 -9.07
CA ALA A 59 6.56 12.59 -9.70
C ALA A 59 5.07 12.21 -9.64
N PHE A 60 4.78 10.92 -9.46
CA PHE A 60 3.45 10.38 -9.19
C PHE A 60 3.50 9.59 -7.89
N GLY A 61 2.65 9.93 -6.93
CA GLY A 61 2.66 9.29 -5.62
C GLY A 61 1.24 9.09 -5.08
N LEU A 62 1.15 8.90 -3.77
CA LEU A 62 -0.09 8.57 -3.05
C LEU A 62 -1.25 9.51 -3.40
N ASN A 63 -1.04 10.80 -3.28
CA ASN A 63 -2.10 11.79 -3.43
C ASN A 63 -2.57 11.90 -4.89
N GLU A 64 -1.66 11.81 -5.84
CA GLU A 64 -1.99 11.75 -7.26
C GLU A 64 -2.77 10.48 -7.58
N PHE A 65 -2.39 9.34 -6.98
CA PHE A 65 -3.09 8.08 -7.17
C PHE A 65 -4.53 8.13 -6.62
N VAL A 66 -4.73 8.65 -5.41
CA VAL A 66 -6.08 8.82 -4.83
C VAL A 66 -6.93 9.74 -5.70
N THR A 67 -6.37 10.85 -6.18
CA THR A 67 -7.06 11.76 -7.11
C THR A 67 -7.44 11.06 -8.42
N TRP A 68 -6.52 10.25 -8.95
CA TRP A 68 -6.78 9.42 -10.14
C TRP A 68 -7.91 8.41 -9.88
N ALA A 69 -7.88 7.70 -8.76
CA ALA A 69 -8.89 6.71 -8.41
C ALA A 69 -10.30 7.33 -8.29
N GLN A 70 -10.40 8.50 -7.67
CA GLN A 70 -11.66 9.26 -7.60
C GLN A 70 -12.17 9.64 -9.00
N LYS A 71 -11.29 10.05 -9.89
CA LYS A 71 -11.65 10.37 -11.29
C LYS A 71 -12.01 9.13 -12.10
N ALA A 72 -11.37 8.01 -11.82
CA ALA A 72 -11.63 6.74 -12.49
C ALA A 72 -12.88 6.02 -11.96
N ASP A 73 -13.49 6.52 -10.87
CA ASP A 73 -14.60 5.88 -10.16
C ASP A 73 -14.26 4.46 -9.69
N THR A 74 -13.08 4.33 -9.05
CA THR A 74 -12.57 3.06 -8.51
C THR A 74 -12.12 3.24 -7.07
N GLU A 75 -12.23 2.18 -6.27
CA GLU A 75 -11.72 2.18 -4.91
C GLU A 75 -10.20 1.97 -4.86
N VAL A 76 -9.59 2.43 -3.77
CA VAL A 76 -8.16 2.27 -3.53
C VAL A 76 -7.93 1.09 -2.59
N MET A 77 -7.04 0.16 -3.02
CA MET A 77 -6.42 -0.82 -2.14
C MET A 77 -4.95 -0.39 -1.95
N MET A 78 -4.63 0.05 -0.73
CA MET A 78 -3.28 0.58 -0.43
C MET A 78 -2.36 -0.54 0.05
N ALA A 79 -1.17 -0.67 -0.52
CA ALA A 79 -0.15 -1.60 -0.05
C ALA A 79 0.88 -0.90 0.84
N VAL A 80 1.27 -1.56 1.94
CA VAL A 80 2.30 -1.07 2.86
C VAL A 80 3.61 -1.83 2.68
N ASN A 81 4.72 -1.17 2.96
CA ASN A 81 6.05 -1.78 2.86
C ASN A 81 6.33 -2.68 4.08
N LEU A 82 6.21 -4.00 3.92
CA LEU A 82 6.65 -4.98 4.91
C LEU A 82 7.94 -5.72 4.49
N GLY A 83 8.57 -5.31 3.39
CA GLY A 83 9.87 -5.82 2.98
C GLY A 83 11.00 -5.21 3.81
N THR A 84 11.19 -3.90 3.69
CA THR A 84 12.26 -3.13 4.35
C THR A 84 11.78 -2.28 5.52
N ARG A 85 10.47 -2.16 5.72
CA ARG A 85 9.80 -1.44 6.81
C ARG A 85 8.86 -2.36 7.59
N GLY A 86 7.97 -1.83 8.40
CA GLY A 86 7.13 -2.65 9.27
C GLY A 86 5.93 -1.92 9.86
N PRO A 87 5.40 -2.38 11.02
CA PRO A 87 4.14 -1.90 11.60
C PRO A 87 4.08 -0.39 11.83
N GLU A 88 5.16 0.23 12.30
CA GLU A 88 5.18 1.68 12.54
C GLU A 88 5.00 2.48 11.26
N ASP A 89 5.66 2.08 10.18
CA ASP A 89 5.53 2.74 8.88
C ASP A 89 4.12 2.61 8.31
N ALA A 90 3.55 1.42 8.37
CA ALA A 90 2.17 1.16 7.96
C ALA A 90 1.16 2.00 8.75
N LYS A 91 1.33 2.09 10.07
CA LYS A 91 0.53 2.96 10.93
C LYS A 91 0.66 4.43 10.54
N ASN A 92 1.87 4.91 10.25
CA ASN A 92 2.11 6.30 9.86
C ASN A 92 1.45 6.64 8.53
N LEU A 93 1.50 5.73 7.56
CA LEU A 93 0.79 5.88 6.29
C LEU A 93 -0.74 5.89 6.49
N LEU A 94 -1.27 5.01 7.33
CA LEU A 94 -2.70 4.99 7.68
C LEU A 94 -3.12 6.31 8.34
N GLU A 95 -2.33 6.84 9.28
CA GLU A 95 -2.58 8.14 9.92
C GLU A 95 -2.64 9.26 8.87
N TYR A 96 -1.68 9.29 7.94
CA TYR A 96 -1.67 10.25 6.84
C TYR A 96 -2.95 10.15 6.01
N CYS A 97 -3.37 8.94 5.66
CA CYS A 97 -4.52 8.72 4.79
C CYS A 97 -5.88 8.96 5.47
N ASN A 98 -6.06 8.45 6.68
CA ASN A 98 -7.41 8.25 7.23
C ASN A 98 -7.75 9.17 8.40
N PHE A 99 -6.79 9.78 9.10
CA PHE A 99 -7.09 10.65 10.23
C PHE A 99 -7.60 12.03 9.81
N GLU A 100 -8.58 12.53 10.56
CA GLU A 100 -9.19 13.84 10.28
C GLU A 100 -8.20 15.01 10.44
N GLY A 101 -7.33 14.98 11.45
CA GLY A 101 -6.35 16.02 11.75
C GLY A 101 -5.95 16.03 13.22
N GLY A 102 -5.05 16.94 13.58
CA GLY A 102 -4.57 17.10 14.95
C GLY A 102 -3.43 16.14 15.31
N THR A 103 -2.90 15.40 14.36
CA THR A 103 -1.73 14.54 14.50
C THR A 103 -0.71 14.85 13.42
N TYR A 104 0.54 14.42 13.62
CA TYR A 104 1.64 14.83 12.75
C TYR A 104 1.38 14.52 11.27
N PHE A 105 1.02 13.27 10.93
CA PHE A 105 0.86 12.88 9.54
C PHE A 105 -0.49 13.32 8.94
N SER A 106 -1.55 13.39 9.73
CA SER A 106 -2.82 13.95 9.26
C SER A 106 -2.73 15.45 8.94
N ASP A 107 -2.00 16.21 9.78
CA ASP A 107 -1.76 17.63 9.53
C ASP A 107 -0.75 17.84 8.37
N LEU A 108 0.18 16.90 8.17
CA LEU A 108 1.06 16.89 6.99
C LEU A 108 0.26 16.71 5.70
N ARG A 109 -0.73 15.79 5.66
CA ARG A 109 -1.65 15.64 4.51
C ARG A 109 -2.34 16.97 4.19
N LYS A 110 -2.86 17.67 5.22
CA LYS A 110 -3.50 18.98 5.02
C LYS A 110 -2.54 20.03 4.47
N LYS A 111 -1.31 20.06 4.97
CA LYS A 111 -0.26 20.94 4.42
C LYS A 111 0.05 20.63 2.96
N HIS A 112 -0.12 19.39 2.54
CA HIS A 112 0.03 18.97 1.14
C HIS A 112 -1.21 19.27 0.27
N GLY A 113 -2.22 19.96 0.83
CA GLY A 113 -3.41 20.42 0.10
C GLY A 113 -4.60 19.46 0.13
N TYR A 114 -4.52 18.37 0.90
CA TYR A 114 -5.60 17.38 1.04
C TYR A 114 -6.27 17.52 2.40
N GLU A 115 -7.22 18.46 2.50
CA GLU A 115 -7.88 18.81 3.77
C GLU A 115 -8.64 17.62 4.36
N LYS A 116 -9.38 16.88 3.52
CA LYS A 116 -10.16 15.71 3.93
C LYS A 116 -9.31 14.44 3.93
N PRO A 117 -9.58 13.49 4.86
CA PRO A 117 -8.95 12.17 4.81
C PRO A 117 -9.34 11.41 3.54
N HIS A 118 -8.45 10.55 3.07
CA HIS A 118 -8.68 9.71 1.90
C HIS A 118 -9.65 8.56 2.17
N ARG A 119 -9.78 8.14 3.44
CA ARG A 119 -10.71 7.08 3.90
C ARG A 119 -10.50 5.76 3.17
N ILE A 120 -9.27 5.36 3.00
CA ILE A 120 -8.90 4.10 2.35
C ILE A 120 -9.27 2.95 3.29
N LYS A 121 -10.03 1.99 2.76
CA LYS A 121 -10.55 0.85 3.53
C LYS A 121 -9.66 -0.39 3.39
N LEU A 122 -9.24 -0.73 2.18
CA LEU A 122 -8.47 -1.93 1.87
C LEU A 122 -6.96 -1.68 1.98
N TRP A 123 -6.26 -2.54 2.74
CA TRP A 123 -4.84 -2.40 3.04
C TRP A 123 -4.08 -3.70 2.87
N CYS A 124 -3.26 -3.80 1.80
CA CYS A 124 -2.39 -4.96 1.60
C CYS A 124 -1.17 -4.90 2.53
N LEU A 125 -0.98 -5.94 3.31
CA LEU A 125 0.16 -6.10 4.21
C LEU A 125 1.37 -6.68 3.47
N GLY A 126 2.00 -5.86 2.61
CA GLY A 126 3.12 -6.25 1.77
C GLY A 126 2.73 -6.66 0.36
N ASN A 127 3.66 -7.31 -0.34
CA ASN A 127 3.51 -7.85 -1.70
C ASN A 127 4.39 -9.09 -1.87
N GLU A 128 3.82 -10.21 -2.34
CA GLU A 128 4.56 -11.45 -2.69
C GLU A 128 5.65 -11.84 -1.68
N MET A 129 5.35 -11.80 -0.39
CA MET A 129 6.36 -11.87 0.68
C MET A 129 7.06 -13.23 0.79
N ASP A 130 6.55 -14.27 0.13
CA ASP A 130 7.15 -15.60 -0.01
C ASP A 130 8.14 -15.69 -1.17
N GLY A 131 8.09 -14.74 -2.12
CA GLY A 131 8.88 -14.79 -3.35
C GLY A 131 10.37 -14.48 -3.14
N PRO A 132 11.30 -15.35 -3.53
CA PRO A 132 12.74 -15.09 -3.35
C PRO A 132 13.26 -13.91 -4.18
N TRP A 133 12.49 -13.45 -5.17
CA TRP A 133 12.76 -12.24 -5.95
C TRP A 133 12.33 -10.95 -5.24
N GLN A 134 11.51 -11.06 -4.19
CA GLN A 134 10.94 -9.93 -3.50
C GLN A 134 11.94 -9.29 -2.55
N ILE A 135 12.03 -7.95 -2.56
CA ILE A 135 12.85 -7.20 -1.61
C ILE A 135 12.34 -7.49 -0.19
N GLY A 136 13.23 -7.98 0.67
CA GLY A 136 12.88 -8.30 2.05
C GLY A 136 11.88 -9.45 2.20
N HIS A 137 11.88 -10.42 1.25
CA HIS A 137 11.08 -11.64 1.36
C HIS A 137 11.31 -12.35 2.70
N LYS A 138 10.34 -13.11 3.14
CA LYS A 138 10.29 -13.70 4.49
C LYS A 138 9.91 -15.18 4.43
N THR A 139 10.23 -15.90 5.48
CA THR A 139 9.57 -17.18 5.76
C THR A 139 8.10 -16.93 6.16
N ALA A 140 7.24 -17.95 6.05
CA ALA A 140 5.82 -17.84 6.43
C ALA A 140 5.64 -17.38 7.88
N VAL A 141 6.50 -17.86 8.80
CA VAL A 141 6.45 -17.47 10.21
C VAL A 141 6.86 -16.00 10.40
N GLU A 142 7.95 -15.56 9.78
CA GLU A 142 8.39 -14.15 9.86
C GLU A 142 7.35 -13.20 9.28
N TYR A 143 6.78 -13.57 8.14
CA TYR A 143 5.73 -12.77 7.52
C TYR A 143 4.45 -12.76 8.34
N GLY A 144 3.96 -13.92 8.77
CA GLY A 144 2.73 -14.04 9.56
C GLY A 144 2.80 -13.21 10.84
N ARG A 145 3.93 -13.27 11.56
CA ARG A 145 4.16 -12.43 12.75
C ARG A 145 4.19 -10.94 12.43
N THR A 146 4.83 -10.57 11.32
CA THR A 146 4.88 -9.16 10.89
C THR A 146 3.49 -8.66 10.47
N ALA A 147 2.73 -9.47 9.73
CA ALA A 147 1.37 -9.16 9.31
C ALA A 147 0.40 -9.04 10.49
N GLU A 148 0.49 -9.96 11.46
CA GLU A 148 -0.28 -9.91 12.70
C GLU A 148 -0.07 -8.59 13.44
N GLU A 149 1.17 -8.22 13.74
CA GLU A 149 1.48 -6.99 14.47
C GLU A 149 1.10 -5.74 13.67
N THR A 150 1.28 -5.77 12.34
CA THR A 150 0.91 -4.65 11.49
C THR A 150 -0.62 -4.47 11.45
N GLY A 151 -1.36 -5.53 11.17
CA GLY A 151 -2.83 -5.50 11.15
C GLY A 151 -3.41 -5.06 12.49
N ARG A 152 -2.89 -5.60 13.59
CA ARG A 152 -3.29 -5.24 14.94
C ARG A 152 -3.06 -3.75 15.23
N MET A 153 -1.86 -3.23 14.95
CA MET A 153 -1.53 -1.82 15.17
C MET A 153 -2.39 -0.90 14.31
N MET A 154 -2.61 -1.25 13.05
CA MET A 154 -3.46 -0.47 12.16
C MET A 154 -4.94 -0.48 12.59
N LYS A 155 -5.50 -1.64 12.97
CA LYS A 155 -6.87 -1.74 13.49
C LYS A 155 -7.08 -1.05 14.84
N MET A 156 -6.05 -0.96 15.68
CA MET A 156 -6.10 -0.13 16.90
C MET A 156 -6.23 1.35 16.58
N LEU A 157 -5.68 1.81 15.47
CA LEU A 157 -5.75 3.19 15.02
C LEU A 157 -7.06 3.49 14.28
N ASP A 158 -7.47 2.61 13.39
CA ASP A 158 -8.70 2.71 12.59
C ASP A 158 -9.34 1.32 12.46
N PRO A 159 -10.34 0.98 13.30
CA PRO A 159 -10.98 -0.34 13.27
C PRO A 159 -11.88 -0.57 12.04
N SER A 160 -12.07 0.43 11.18
CA SER A 160 -12.91 0.33 9.99
C SER A 160 -12.16 -0.19 8.76
N ILE A 161 -10.84 -0.32 8.84
CA ILE A 161 -10.03 -0.85 7.73
C ILE A 161 -10.15 -2.36 7.58
N GLU A 162 -9.88 -2.83 6.38
CA GLU A 162 -9.88 -4.24 6.01
C GLU A 162 -8.47 -4.65 5.52
N PRO A 163 -7.61 -5.17 6.42
CA PRO A 163 -6.29 -5.67 6.03
C PRO A 163 -6.37 -6.94 5.17
N VAL A 164 -5.47 -7.01 4.18
CA VAL A 164 -5.32 -8.11 3.23
C VAL A 164 -3.93 -8.71 3.40
N ALA A 165 -3.83 -9.98 3.81
CA ALA A 165 -2.54 -10.65 3.90
C ALA A 165 -2.06 -11.15 2.52
N CYS A 166 -0.74 -11.36 2.37
CA CYS A 166 -0.19 -12.01 1.18
C CYS A 166 -0.34 -13.54 1.30
N GLY A 167 -1.05 -14.15 0.37
CA GLY A 167 -0.95 -15.57 0.07
C GLY A 167 0.34 -15.88 -0.70
N SER A 168 0.48 -17.12 -1.18
CA SER A 168 1.56 -17.50 -2.08
C SER A 168 1.54 -16.71 -3.37
N SER A 169 2.71 -16.33 -3.86
CA SER A 169 2.86 -15.52 -5.08
C SER A 169 2.25 -16.19 -6.33
N ASN A 170 2.28 -17.52 -6.35
CA ASN A 170 1.61 -18.33 -7.40
C ASN A 170 1.46 -19.81 -6.94
N LEU A 171 0.71 -20.59 -7.71
CA LEU A 171 0.41 -22.00 -7.42
C LEU A 171 1.64 -22.95 -7.51
N GLU A 172 2.71 -22.51 -8.17
CA GLU A 172 3.94 -23.29 -8.36
C GLU A 172 4.97 -23.07 -7.25
N MET A 173 4.67 -22.18 -6.32
CA MET A 173 5.56 -21.94 -5.18
C MET A 173 5.71 -23.23 -4.35
N PRO A 174 6.96 -23.60 -3.98
CA PRO A 174 7.19 -24.79 -3.13
C PRO A 174 6.47 -24.71 -1.79
N THR A 175 6.13 -23.51 -1.36
CA THR A 175 5.46 -23.21 -0.09
C THR A 175 3.94 -23.10 -0.20
N PHE A 176 3.38 -23.23 -1.42
CA PHE A 176 1.92 -23.13 -1.64
C PHE A 176 1.15 -24.09 -0.73
N GLY A 177 0.11 -23.60 -0.09
CA GLY A 177 -0.68 -24.30 0.90
C GLY A 177 -0.09 -24.25 2.31
N SER A 178 1.18 -24.56 2.48
CA SER A 178 1.85 -24.45 3.80
C SER A 178 2.13 -23.01 4.21
N TRP A 179 2.34 -22.13 3.24
CA TRP A 179 2.44 -20.69 3.48
C TRP A 179 1.13 -20.13 4.06
N GLU A 180 0.02 -20.41 3.41
CA GLU A 180 -1.30 -19.94 3.81
C GLU A 180 -1.67 -20.47 5.21
N GLU A 181 -1.45 -21.77 5.46
CA GLU A 181 -1.69 -22.39 6.76
C GLU A 181 -0.95 -21.66 7.89
N ILE A 182 0.36 -21.47 7.75
CA ILE A 182 1.18 -20.82 8.78
C ILE A 182 0.82 -19.33 8.94
N VAL A 183 0.63 -18.62 7.82
CA VAL A 183 0.30 -17.18 7.86
C VAL A 183 -1.04 -16.97 8.54
N LEU A 184 -2.06 -17.74 8.17
CA LEU A 184 -3.39 -17.62 8.76
C LEU A 184 -3.41 -18.06 10.22
N ASP A 185 -2.66 -19.10 10.61
CA ASP A 185 -2.56 -19.49 12.02
C ASP A 185 -2.03 -18.33 12.89
N LEU A 186 -1.18 -17.46 12.33
CA LEU A 186 -0.59 -16.34 13.06
C LEU A 186 -1.43 -15.04 12.99
N CYS A 187 -2.02 -14.71 11.84
CA CYS A 187 -2.62 -13.38 11.66
C CYS A 187 -4.14 -13.40 11.38
N TYR A 188 -4.83 -14.53 11.44
CA TYR A 188 -6.24 -14.69 11.10
C TYR A 188 -7.15 -13.63 11.74
N ASP A 189 -6.98 -13.37 13.05
CA ASP A 189 -7.81 -12.42 13.78
C ASP A 189 -7.55 -10.94 13.40
N GLN A 190 -6.51 -10.67 12.60
CA GLN A 190 -6.09 -9.32 12.25
C GLN A 190 -6.34 -8.96 10.78
N VAL A 191 -6.68 -9.95 9.95
CA VAL A 191 -6.89 -9.76 8.51
C VAL A 191 -8.31 -10.13 8.10
N ASP A 192 -8.79 -9.51 7.04
CA ASP A 192 -10.14 -9.74 6.51
C ASP A 192 -10.08 -10.55 5.20
N TYR A 193 -8.94 -10.52 4.51
CA TYR A 193 -8.70 -11.23 3.24
C TYR A 193 -7.28 -11.81 3.17
N LEU A 194 -7.13 -12.81 2.30
CA LEU A 194 -5.87 -13.40 1.88
C LEU A 194 -5.77 -13.36 0.34
#